data_5e246dcd36201c8ec395174d7be26d7f
#
_entry.id   5e246dcd36201c8ec395174d7be26d7f
#
_cell.length_a   1.000
_cell.length_b   1.000
_cell.length_c   1.000
_cell.angle_alpha   90.00
_cell.angle_beta   90.00
_cell.angle_gamma   90.00
#
_symmetry.space_group_name_H-M   'P 1'
#
loop_
_entity.id
_entity.type
_entity.pdbx_description
1 polymer ?
#
loop_
_entity_poly.entity_id
_entity_poly.type
_entity_poly.pdbx_seq_one_letter_code
_entity_poly.pdbx_strand_id
1 'polypeptide(L)'
;MNDKTNPPSATEAVDENHIIAERREKLAKLREKGVAFPNDFVPTHLAADLHTHYDSLTKEELAAKKIHVKVAGRMILKRVMGKASFATIQDRSGQIQFYINDELSGADTHGAFKHWDMGDFISAEGNLFKTNKGELSVECSNLRLLSKSLRPLPDKFHGLSDLETKYRQRYVDLIVNPESRNTFKARSNAIASLRRHMLDADFMEVETPMLHPIPGGATAKPFITHHNALDMQMFLRIAPELYLKRLVVGGFERVFEINRNFRNEGVSPRHNPEFTMMEFYAAYTDYRWLMDFTEGLIRAAAIDAQGTAVLTHQGRELDLSKPFQRLTINEAILKYCAQSGKNYEAAQLEDINFIRAELKKGGENPDAPTLKNAGIGALQLALFELVAEQHLWEPTYIIDYPIEVSPLARESDTRPGITERFELFITGREIANGFSELNDAEDQANRFRKQVAQKEAGDEEAMYFDHDFIRALEYGMPPTGGCGIGIDRLVMLLTDAPNIRDVILFPHLRREEE
;
A
#
# COMPACT_ATOMS: atom_id res chain seq x y z
N MET A 1 -17.55 -1.77 20.88
CA MET A 1 -17.28 -2.78 21.90
C MET A 1 -15.84 -2.63 22.34
N ASN A 2 -15.60 -2.29 23.60
CA ASN A 2 -14.26 -2.09 24.14
C ASN A 2 -13.60 -3.46 24.36
N ASP A 3 -12.77 -3.86 23.43
CA ASP A 3 -11.87 -4.99 23.63
C ASP A 3 -10.60 -4.45 24.32
N LYS A 4 -10.57 -4.63 25.63
CA LYS A 4 -9.37 -4.36 26.42
C LYS A 4 -8.40 -5.51 26.16
N THR A 5 -7.46 -5.32 25.23
CA THR A 5 -6.30 -6.20 25.12
C THR A 5 -5.51 -6.10 26.42
N ASN A 6 -5.42 -7.19 27.16
CA ASN A 6 -4.58 -7.28 28.36
C ASN A 6 -3.11 -7.13 27.92
N PRO A 7 -2.31 -6.32 28.61
CA PRO A 7 -0.87 -6.36 28.44
C PRO A 7 -0.34 -7.78 28.76
N PRO A 8 0.79 -8.21 28.15
CA PRO A 8 1.35 -9.53 28.42
C PRO A 8 1.51 -9.72 29.94
N SER A 9 1.16 -10.91 30.42
CA SER A 9 1.19 -11.17 31.86
C SER A 9 2.61 -10.95 32.39
N ALA A 10 2.73 -10.47 33.63
CA ALA A 10 4.05 -10.25 34.24
C ALA A 10 4.94 -11.53 34.22
N THR A 11 4.32 -12.70 34.16
CA THR A 11 4.99 -14.01 34.04
C THR A 11 5.63 -14.20 32.65
N GLU A 12 4.97 -13.77 31.55
CA GLU A 12 5.50 -13.86 30.19
C GLU A 12 6.68 -12.91 29.98
N ALA A 13 6.63 -11.69 30.54
CA ALA A 13 7.73 -10.72 30.48
C ALA A 13 8.97 -11.19 31.27
N VAL A 14 8.78 -11.89 32.39
CA VAL A 14 9.87 -12.47 33.19
C VAL A 14 10.52 -13.63 32.44
N ASP A 15 9.74 -14.49 31.79
CA ASP A 15 10.23 -15.61 30.98
C ASP A 15 11.01 -15.12 29.74
N GLU A 16 10.53 -14.10 29.03
CA GLU A 16 11.24 -13.53 27.88
C GLU A 16 12.60 -12.94 28.29
N ASN A 17 12.68 -12.22 29.40
CA ASN A 17 13.92 -11.67 29.93
C ASN A 17 14.94 -12.75 30.28
N HIS A 18 14.49 -13.88 30.84
CA HIS A 18 15.36 -15.01 31.15
C HIS A 18 15.94 -15.64 29.87
N ILE A 19 15.12 -15.87 28.85
CA ILE A 19 15.55 -16.41 27.55
C ILE A 19 16.58 -15.48 26.89
N ILE A 20 16.32 -14.17 26.92
CA ILE A 20 17.25 -13.17 26.36
C ILE A 20 18.61 -13.22 27.09
N ALA A 21 18.60 -13.32 28.43
CA ALA A 21 19.81 -13.42 29.23
C ALA A 21 20.62 -14.69 28.89
N GLU A 22 19.97 -15.84 28.80
CA GLU A 22 20.60 -17.11 28.40
C GLU A 22 21.23 -17.01 26.99
N ARG A 23 20.50 -16.42 26.04
CA ARG A 23 21.02 -16.25 24.66
C ARG A 23 22.21 -15.27 24.60
N ARG A 24 22.22 -14.24 25.46
CA ARG A 24 23.37 -13.33 25.61
C ARG A 24 24.61 -14.05 26.16
N GLU A 25 24.43 -14.96 27.13
CA GLU A 25 25.53 -15.79 27.61
C GLU A 25 26.08 -16.72 26.51
N LYS A 26 25.20 -17.35 25.73
CA LYS A 26 25.61 -18.15 24.56
C LYS A 26 26.40 -17.30 23.56
N LEU A 27 25.96 -16.05 23.31
CA LEU A 27 26.69 -15.12 22.44
C LEU A 27 28.08 -14.75 23.01
N ALA A 28 28.18 -14.51 24.30
CA ALA A 28 29.47 -14.24 24.94
C ALA A 28 30.45 -15.41 24.72
N LYS A 29 30.01 -16.64 24.94
CA LYS A 29 30.80 -17.86 24.68
C LYS A 29 31.20 -18.03 23.20
N LEU A 30 30.36 -17.58 22.27
CA LEU A 30 30.69 -17.58 20.83
C LEU A 30 31.82 -16.58 20.53
N ARG A 31 31.80 -15.40 21.14
CA ARG A 31 32.82 -14.36 20.98
C ARG A 31 34.18 -14.80 21.54
N GLU A 32 34.21 -15.57 22.61
CA GLU A 32 35.42 -16.16 23.17
C GLU A 32 36.08 -17.16 22.21
N LYS A 33 35.29 -17.85 21.38
CA LYS A 33 35.74 -18.83 20.41
C LYS A 33 36.17 -18.24 19.06
N GLY A 34 35.92 -16.95 18.82
CA GLY A 34 36.27 -16.27 17.59
C GLY A 34 35.18 -15.32 17.06
N VAL A 35 35.03 -15.27 15.76
CA VAL A 35 34.05 -14.38 15.09
C VAL A 35 32.64 -14.92 15.28
N ALA A 36 31.84 -14.23 16.12
CA ALA A 36 30.46 -14.63 16.43
C ALA A 36 29.46 -14.30 15.31
N PHE A 37 29.79 -13.35 14.43
CA PHE A 37 28.95 -12.92 13.30
C PHE A 37 29.78 -12.90 12.01
N PRO A 38 30.11 -14.10 11.43
CA PRO A 38 30.88 -14.19 10.21
C PRO A 38 30.07 -13.63 9.02
N ASN A 39 30.75 -12.96 8.08
CA ASN A 39 30.17 -12.37 6.87
C ASN A 39 30.81 -12.92 5.57
N ASP A 40 31.45 -14.07 5.65
CA ASP A 40 32.21 -14.71 4.60
C ASP A 40 31.43 -15.83 3.86
N PHE A 41 30.13 -16.01 4.14
CA PHE A 41 29.29 -17.01 3.49
C PHE A 41 28.36 -16.37 2.44
N VAL A 42 28.42 -16.89 1.21
CA VAL A 42 27.53 -16.50 0.12
C VAL A 42 26.73 -17.73 -0.31
N PRO A 43 25.39 -17.73 -0.11
CA PRO A 43 24.53 -18.79 -0.63
C PRO A 43 24.48 -18.73 -2.16
N THR A 44 24.51 -19.89 -2.81
CA THR A 44 24.40 -20.00 -4.28
C THR A 44 23.06 -20.53 -4.74
N HIS A 45 22.23 -21.01 -3.82
CA HIS A 45 20.90 -21.58 -4.11
C HIS A 45 19.85 -20.99 -3.18
N LEU A 46 18.62 -20.88 -3.69
CA LEU A 46 17.44 -20.46 -2.94
C LEU A 46 16.49 -21.63 -2.73
N ALA A 47 15.77 -21.63 -1.61
CA ALA A 47 14.88 -22.71 -1.24
C ALA A 47 13.82 -22.98 -2.31
N ALA A 48 13.12 -21.93 -2.82
CA ALA A 48 12.08 -22.10 -3.83
C ALA A 48 12.62 -22.64 -5.16
N ASP A 49 13.82 -22.21 -5.58
CA ASP A 49 14.45 -22.70 -6.81
C ASP A 49 14.76 -24.21 -6.69
N LEU A 50 15.25 -24.63 -5.51
CA LEU A 50 15.52 -26.05 -5.25
C LEU A 50 14.24 -26.88 -5.29
N HIS A 51 13.16 -26.41 -4.68
CA HIS A 51 11.86 -27.07 -4.76
C HIS A 51 11.34 -27.13 -6.21
N THR A 52 11.38 -26.03 -6.94
CA THR A 52 10.91 -25.95 -8.32
C THR A 52 11.65 -26.94 -9.25
N HIS A 53 12.97 -27.09 -9.07
CA HIS A 53 13.77 -27.92 -9.97
C HIS A 53 13.82 -29.40 -9.54
N TYR A 54 13.62 -29.71 -8.26
CA TYR A 54 13.96 -31.03 -7.73
C TYR A 54 12.85 -31.75 -6.98
N ASP A 55 11.70 -31.13 -6.68
CA ASP A 55 10.60 -31.80 -5.99
C ASP A 55 9.94 -32.92 -6.80
N SER A 56 10.03 -32.85 -8.13
CA SER A 56 9.49 -33.90 -8.99
C SER A 56 10.36 -35.18 -9.06
N LEU A 57 11.64 -35.07 -8.66
CA LEU A 57 12.58 -36.20 -8.71
C LEU A 57 12.32 -37.17 -7.57
N THR A 58 12.55 -38.46 -7.84
CA THR A 58 12.54 -39.51 -6.82
C THR A 58 13.76 -39.43 -5.93
N LYS A 59 13.74 -40.15 -4.81
CA LYS A 59 14.88 -40.24 -3.88
C LYS A 59 16.11 -40.85 -4.58
N GLU A 60 15.91 -41.84 -5.42
CA GLU A 60 16.95 -42.53 -6.16
C GLU A 60 17.58 -41.64 -7.24
N GLU A 61 16.76 -40.90 -7.96
CA GLU A 61 17.22 -39.94 -8.98
C GLU A 61 18.07 -38.81 -8.36
N LEU A 62 17.63 -38.26 -7.22
CA LEU A 62 18.41 -37.25 -6.48
C LEU A 62 19.74 -37.80 -5.99
N ALA A 63 19.74 -39.02 -5.41
CA ALA A 63 20.95 -39.66 -4.92
C ALA A 63 21.97 -39.92 -6.06
N ALA A 64 21.48 -40.28 -7.25
CA ALA A 64 22.32 -40.50 -8.43
C ALA A 64 22.94 -39.18 -8.96
N LYS A 65 22.20 -38.05 -8.89
CA LYS A 65 22.64 -36.73 -9.39
C LYS A 65 23.67 -36.04 -8.50
N LYS A 66 23.71 -36.37 -7.21
CA LYS A 66 24.63 -35.77 -6.21
C LYS A 66 24.69 -34.24 -6.28
N ILE A 67 23.53 -33.60 -6.22
CA ILE A 67 23.40 -32.14 -6.37
C ILE A 67 23.92 -31.46 -5.11
N HIS A 68 25.08 -30.79 -5.22
CA HIS A 68 25.69 -30.04 -4.14
C HIS A 68 25.17 -28.62 -4.10
N VAL A 69 24.74 -28.16 -2.90
CA VAL A 69 24.12 -26.86 -2.71
C VAL A 69 24.74 -26.08 -1.55
N LYS A 70 24.67 -24.75 -1.63
CA LYS A 70 25.00 -23.82 -0.55
C LYS A 70 23.77 -22.96 -0.27
N VAL A 71 23.24 -23.08 0.94
CA VAL A 71 22.00 -22.38 1.35
C VAL A 71 22.19 -21.76 2.73
N ALA A 72 21.49 -20.66 2.97
CA ALA A 72 21.46 -19.98 4.26
C ALA A 72 20.10 -19.38 4.52
N GLY A 73 19.70 -19.31 5.78
CA GLY A 73 18.44 -18.71 6.17
C GLY A 73 18.24 -18.69 7.69
N ARG A 74 17.11 -18.15 8.10
CA ARG A 74 16.69 -18.13 9.49
C ARG A 74 16.12 -19.50 9.89
N MET A 75 16.62 -20.08 10.96
CA MET A 75 16.10 -21.32 11.53
C MET A 75 14.74 -21.06 12.19
N ILE A 76 13.69 -21.62 11.61
CA ILE A 76 12.29 -21.44 12.05
C ILE A 76 11.73 -22.68 12.73
N LEU A 77 12.33 -23.84 12.52
CA LEU A 77 12.05 -25.09 13.21
C LEU A 77 13.35 -25.82 13.53
N LYS A 78 13.35 -26.49 14.68
CA LYS A 78 14.46 -27.32 15.13
C LYS A 78 13.92 -28.58 15.82
N ARG A 79 14.49 -29.72 15.46
CA ARG A 79 14.19 -31.02 16.09
C ARG A 79 15.49 -31.76 16.32
N VAL A 80 15.79 -32.04 17.59
CA VAL A 80 16.97 -32.85 18.00
C VAL A 80 16.50 -34.27 18.33
N MET A 81 17.04 -35.28 17.63
CA MET A 81 16.63 -36.68 17.73
C MET A 81 17.87 -37.57 17.92
N GLY A 82 18.52 -37.43 19.08
CA GLY A 82 19.70 -38.25 19.43
C GLY A 82 20.89 -38.01 18.47
N LYS A 83 21.15 -38.97 17.57
CA LYS A 83 22.28 -38.93 16.62
C LYS A 83 21.99 -38.11 15.35
N ALA A 84 20.78 -37.67 15.15
CA ALA A 84 20.40 -36.86 14.02
C ALA A 84 19.55 -35.66 14.48
N SER A 85 19.56 -34.59 13.72
CA SER A 85 18.75 -33.40 13.95
C SER A 85 18.23 -32.88 12.63
N PHE A 86 17.11 -32.16 12.71
CA PHE A 86 16.51 -31.45 11.58
C PHE A 86 16.33 -29.98 11.93
N ALA A 87 16.57 -29.11 10.98
CA ALA A 87 16.19 -27.71 11.03
C ALA A 87 15.43 -27.31 9.76
N THR A 88 14.38 -26.52 9.89
CA THR A 88 13.81 -25.84 8.73
C THR A 88 14.32 -24.41 8.73
N ILE A 89 14.98 -24.04 7.65
CA ILE A 89 15.44 -22.67 7.44
C ILE A 89 14.53 -21.96 6.44
N GLN A 90 14.44 -20.65 6.60
CA GLN A 90 13.67 -19.77 5.74
C GLN A 90 14.61 -18.73 5.15
N ASP A 91 14.66 -18.69 3.82
CA ASP A 91 15.33 -17.64 3.07
C ASP A 91 14.32 -16.63 2.48
N ARG A 92 14.76 -15.77 1.54
CA ARG A 92 13.91 -14.79 0.86
C ARG A 92 12.84 -15.42 -0.05
N SER A 93 13.04 -16.66 -0.48
CA SER A 93 12.20 -17.34 -1.48
C SER A 93 11.23 -18.35 -0.87
N GLY A 94 11.64 -19.02 0.22
CA GLY A 94 10.85 -20.10 0.81
C GLY A 94 11.55 -20.75 1.98
N GLN A 95 11.24 -22.02 2.20
CA GLN A 95 11.77 -22.84 3.29
C GLN A 95 12.38 -24.12 2.74
N ILE A 96 13.47 -24.60 3.39
CA ILE A 96 14.07 -25.89 3.08
C ILE A 96 14.56 -26.56 4.37
N GLN A 97 14.53 -27.89 4.39
CA GLN A 97 14.96 -28.68 5.53
C GLN A 97 16.46 -28.98 5.49
N PHE A 98 17.13 -28.87 6.62
CA PHE A 98 18.49 -29.33 6.87
C PHE A 98 18.44 -30.65 7.64
N TYR A 99 19.24 -31.62 7.23
CA TYR A 99 19.51 -32.85 7.94
C TYR A 99 20.95 -32.83 8.45
N ILE A 100 21.12 -32.97 9.75
CA ILE A 100 22.38 -32.80 10.48
C ILE A 100 22.65 -34.05 11.31
N ASN A 101 23.79 -34.64 11.20
CA ASN A 101 24.20 -35.78 12.01
C ASN A 101 25.70 -35.77 12.34
N ASP A 102 26.14 -36.63 13.28
CA ASP A 102 27.51 -36.70 13.72
C ASP A 102 28.48 -37.17 12.62
N GLU A 103 28.01 -38.02 11.72
CA GLU A 103 28.82 -38.63 10.65
C GLU A 103 29.18 -37.63 9.54
N LEU A 104 28.20 -36.85 9.08
CA LEU A 104 28.37 -35.96 7.93
C LEU A 104 28.79 -34.55 8.34
N SER A 105 28.18 -34.02 9.39
CA SER A 105 28.44 -32.64 9.86
C SER A 105 29.58 -32.56 10.85
N GLY A 106 30.05 -33.69 11.38
CA GLY A 106 31.01 -33.77 12.46
C GLY A 106 30.34 -33.66 13.86
N ALA A 107 30.83 -34.47 14.80
CA ALA A 107 30.27 -34.54 16.16
C ALA A 107 30.28 -33.18 16.90
N ASP A 108 31.36 -32.42 16.74
CA ASP A 108 31.51 -31.10 17.37
C ASP A 108 30.52 -30.09 16.81
N THR A 109 30.34 -30.05 15.49
CA THR A 109 29.37 -29.15 14.82
C THR A 109 27.94 -29.52 15.17
N HIS A 110 27.58 -30.82 15.13
CA HIS A 110 26.27 -31.28 15.54
C HIS A 110 26.04 -31.02 17.05
N GLY A 111 27.07 -31.22 17.89
CA GLY A 111 27.05 -30.85 19.31
C GLY A 111 26.78 -29.36 19.53
N ALA A 112 27.45 -28.49 18.77
CA ALA A 112 27.20 -27.04 18.82
C ALA A 112 25.79 -26.68 18.35
N PHE A 113 25.29 -27.30 17.26
CA PHE A 113 23.94 -27.10 16.75
C PHE A 113 22.85 -27.36 17.80
N LYS A 114 23.04 -28.33 18.68
CA LYS A 114 22.09 -28.64 19.76
C LYS A 114 21.85 -27.45 20.70
N HIS A 115 22.81 -26.51 20.80
CA HIS A 115 22.75 -25.31 21.63
C HIS A 115 22.33 -24.04 20.87
N TRP A 116 22.20 -24.09 19.54
CA TRP A 116 21.66 -22.97 18.76
C TRP A 116 20.17 -22.83 18.98
N ASP A 117 19.63 -21.64 18.77
CA ASP A 117 18.25 -21.34 19.10
C ASP A 117 17.42 -21.05 17.84
N MET A 118 16.12 -21.31 17.91
CA MET A 118 15.19 -20.86 16.87
C MET A 118 15.30 -19.34 16.71
N GLY A 119 15.32 -18.88 15.46
CA GLY A 119 15.58 -17.49 15.11
C GLY A 119 17.02 -17.23 14.67
N ASP A 120 17.97 -18.09 15.00
CA ASP A 120 19.37 -17.97 14.53
C ASP A 120 19.44 -18.07 13.01
N PHE A 121 20.37 -17.33 12.38
CA PHE A 121 20.71 -17.54 10.97
C PHE A 121 21.81 -18.59 10.88
N ILE A 122 21.58 -19.57 10.04
CA ILE A 122 22.51 -20.66 9.81
C ILE A 122 22.72 -20.89 8.32
N SER A 123 23.87 -21.43 7.96
CA SER A 123 24.21 -21.84 6.61
C SER A 123 24.61 -23.30 6.56
N ALA A 124 24.33 -23.92 5.43
CA ALA A 124 24.81 -25.27 5.15
C ALA A 124 25.31 -25.42 3.72
N GLU A 125 26.31 -26.28 3.56
CA GLU A 125 26.74 -26.87 2.30
C GLU A 125 26.51 -28.38 2.38
N GLY A 126 26.05 -28.99 1.30
CA GLY A 126 25.80 -30.42 1.28
C GLY A 126 25.00 -30.86 0.06
N ASN A 127 24.63 -32.12 0.02
CA ASN A 127 23.89 -32.69 -1.09
C ASN A 127 22.38 -32.65 -0.85
N LEU A 128 21.62 -32.43 -1.91
CA LEU A 128 20.17 -32.61 -1.85
C LEU A 128 19.80 -34.07 -1.76
N PHE A 129 18.83 -34.38 -0.92
CA PHE A 129 18.21 -35.71 -0.84
C PHE A 129 16.74 -35.60 -0.45
N LYS A 130 15.99 -36.67 -0.63
CA LYS A 130 14.63 -36.78 -0.08
C LYS A 130 14.61 -37.70 1.13
N THR A 131 13.94 -37.25 2.18
CA THR A 131 13.66 -38.07 3.36
C THR A 131 12.72 -39.23 3.01
N ASN A 132 12.57 -40.22 3.90
CA ASN A 132 11.62 -41.33 3.69
C ASN A 132 10.15 -40.85 3.61
N LYS A 133 9.85 -39.62 4.05
CA LYS A 133 8.55 -38.99 3.92
C LYS A 133 8.41 -38.12 2.67
N GLY A 134 9.42 -38.08 1.80
CA GLY A 134 9.41 -37.30 0.56
C GLY A 134 9.85 -35.85 0.70
N GLU A 135 10.27 -35.39 1.88
CA GLU A 135 10.69 -34.00 2.09
C GLU A 135 12.05 -33.72 1.46
N LEU A 136 12.14 -32.71 0.60
CA LEU A 136 13.39 -32.25 0.01
C LEU A 136 14.25 -31.61 1.09
N SER A 137 15.48 -32.11 1.24
CA SER A 137 16.35 -31.72 2.35
C SER A 137 17.80 -31.59 1.90
N VAL A 138 18.58 -30.79 2.63
CA VAL A 138 20.03 -30.69 2.48
C VAL A 138 20.69 -31.58 3.52
N GLU A 139 21.48 -32.54 3.07
CA GLU A 139 22.35 -33.36 3.90
C GLU A 139 23.62 -32.57 4.20
N CYS A 140 23.69 -31.98 5.40
CA CYS A 140 24.69 -30.96 5.74
C CYS A 140 26.07 -31.59 5.99
N SER A 141 27.03 -31.36 5.10
CA SER A 141 28.45 -31.68 5.30
C SER A 141 29.22 -30.54 5.96
N ASN A 142 28.80 -29.30 5.74
CA ASN A 142 29.35 -28.12 6.42
C ASN A 142 28.15 -27.29 6.94
N LEU A 143 28.16 -26.99 8.25
CA LEU A 143 27.09 -26.26 8.91
C LEU A 143 27.70 -25.17 9.79
N ARG A 144 27.22 -23.93 9.64
CA ARG A 144 27.76 -22.78 10.39
C ARG A 144 26.64 -21.90 10.94
N LEU A 145 26.87 -21.36 12.13
CA LEU A 145 26.08 -20.24 12.67
C LEU A 145 26.60 -18.93 12.05
N LEU A 146 25.69 -18.16 11.45
CA LEU A 146 26.00 -16.86 10.84
C LEU A 146 25.60 -15.68 11.72
N SER A 147 24.46 -15.80 12.42
CA SER A 147 23.98 -14.72 13.30
C SER A 147 23.14 -15.29 14.42
N LYS A 148 23.44 -14.87 15.66
CA LYS A 148 22.72 -15.26 16.86
C LYS A 148 21.51 -14.39 17.08
N SER A 149 20.32 -14.99 17.19
CA SER A 149 19.10 -14.33 17.61
C SER A 149 19.03 -14.25 19.14
N LEU A 150 18.89 -13.03 19.67
CA LEU A 150 18.83 -12.83 21.12
C LEU A 150 17.39 -12.87 21.66
N ARG A 151 16.39 -12.53 20.84
CA ARG A 151 14.98 -12.59 21.23
C ARG A 151 14.34 -13.87 20.71
N PRO A 152 13.44 -14.52 21.48
CA PRO A 152 12.66 -15.64 20.99
C PRO A 152 11.71 -15.16 19.87
N LEU A 153 11.39 -16.05 18.94
CA LEU A 153 10.30 -15.81 18.01
C LEU A 153 8.97 -16.07 18.74
N PRO A 154 7.90 -15.35 18.40
CA PRO A 154 6.57 -15.65 18.91
C PRO A 154 6.18 -17.10 18.60
N ASP A 155 5.36 -17.70 19.48
CA ASP A 155 4.87 -19.07 19.29
C ASP A 155 4.07 -19.19 18.00
N LYS A 156 4.40 -20.19 17.19
CA LYS A 156 3.76 -20.43 15.88
C LYS A 156 2.25 -20.65 15.95
N PHE A 157 1.73 -21.09 17.09
CA PHE A 157 0.32 -21.45 17.24
C PHE A 157 -0.58 -20.26 17.56
N HIS A 158 -0.02 -19.12 17.94
CA HIS A 158 -0.79 -17.93 18.32
C HIS A 158 -0.49 -16.75 17.39
N GLY A 159 0.59 -16.82 16.56
CA GLY A 159 1.02 -15.73 15.69
C GLY A 159 1.26 -14.43 16.47
N LEU A 160 1.45 -13.33 15.78
CA LEU A 160 1.17 -12.01 16.34
C LEU A 160 -0.35 -11.81 16.21
N SER A 161 -1.15 -12.28 17.17
CA SER A 161 -2.60 -12.09 17.18
C SER A 161 -3.00 -10.66 17.52
N ASP A 162 -2.12 -9.93 18.19
CA ASP A 162 -2.29 -8.51 18.45
C ASP A 162 -1.91 -7.69 17.21
N LEU A 163 -2.90 -7.00 16.63
CA LEU A 163 -2.74 -6.17 15.45
C LEU A 163 -1.79 -4.99 15.69
N GLU A 164 -1.77 -4.44 16.90
CA GLU A 164 -0.89 -3.32 17.21
C GLU A 164 0.57 -3.76 17.23
N THR A 165 0.88 -4.88 17.87
CA THR A 165 2.22 -5.48 17.85
C THR A 165 2.65 -5.85 16.43
N LYS A 166 1.74 -6.37 15.59
CA LYS A 166 1.98 -6.64 14.16
C LYS A 166 2.47 -5.40 13.42
N TYR A 167 1.87 -4.25 13.67
CA TYR A 167 2.24 -3.01 12.99
C TYR A 167 3.50 -2.36 13.57
N ARG A 168 3.70 -2.40 14.89
CA ARG A 168 4.87 -1.86 15.59
C ARG A 168 6.13 -2.68 15.34
N GLN A 169 6.00 -4.01 15.42
CA GLN A 169 7.10 -4.95 15.21
C GLN A 169 6.99 -5.65 13.84
N ARG A 170 6.84 -4.87 12.77
CA ARG A 170 6.69 -5.38 11.41
C ARG A 170 7.81 -6.37 11.03
N TYR A 171 9.02 -6.17 11.52
CA TYR A 171 10.13 -7.09 11.30
C TYR A 171 9.87 -8.48 11.92
N VAL A 172 9.14 -8.58 13.02
CA VAL A 172 8.71 -9.87 13.59
C VAL A 172 7.54 -10.45 12.78
N ASP A 173 6.54 -9.64 12.46
CA ASP A 173 5.43 -10.02 11.59
C ASP A 173 5.92 -10.66 10.27
N LEU A 174 6.89 -10.03 9.60
CA LEU A 174 7.51 -10.55 8.38
C LEU A 174 8.27 -11.87 8.58
N ILE A 175 8.74 -12.18 9.78
CA ILE A 175 9.38 -13.47 10.09
C ILE A 175 8.33 -14.58 10.20
N VAL A 176 7.23 -14.32 10.91
CA VAL A 176 6.29 -15.37 11.34
C VAL A 176 5.06 -15.50 10.44
N ASN A 177 4.65 -14.45 9.73
CA ASN A 177 3.46 -14.41 8.89
C ASN A 177 3.80 -14.39 7.39
N PRO A 178 3.70 -15.53 6.68
CA PRO A 178 3.90 -15.58 5.23
C PRO A 178 2.95 -14.66 4.46
N GLU A 179 1.72 -14.51 4.95
CA GLU A 179 0.67 -13.66 4.34
C GLU A 179 1.12 -12.19 4.27
N SER A 180 1.68 -11.66 5.37
CA SER A 180 2.23 -10.29 5.38
C SER A 180 3.33 -10.12 4.32
N ARG A 181 4.23 -11.10 4.17
CA ARG A 181 5.26 -11.04 3.12
C ARG A 181 4.66 -11.09 1.72
N ASN A 182 3.62 -11.89 1.50
CA ASN A 182 2.95 -11.98 0.22
C ASN A 182 2.24 -10.66 -0.13
N THR A 183 1.62 -10.00 0.84
CA THR A 183 1.03 -8.66 0.67
C THR A 183 2.07 -7.65 0.17
N PHE A 184 3.26 -7.60 0.78
CA PHE A 184 4.30 -6.65 0.34
C PHE A 184 4.97 -7.06 -0.99
N LYS A 185 5.04 -8.35 -1.31
CA LYS A 185 5.44 -8.81 -2.65
C LYS A 185 4.42 -8.38 -3.71
N ALA A 186 3.14 -8.59 -3.45
CA ALA A 186 2.06 -8.16 -4.33
C ALA A 186 2.09 -6.62 -4.53
N ARG A 187 2.30 -5.85 -3.46
CA ARG A 187 2.51 -4.39 -3.55
C ARG A 187 3.67 -4.03 -4.49
N SER A 188 4.82 -4.68 -4.31
CA SER A 188 6.00 -4.42 -5.15
C SER A 188 5.73 -4.76 -6.62
N ASN A 189 5.07 -5.89 -6.87
CA ASN A 189 4.72 -6.32 -8.23
C ASN A 189 3.70 -5.37 -8.88
N ALA A 190 2.67 -4.93 -8.14
CA ALA A 190 1.69 -3.96 -8.64
C ALA A 190 2.36 -2.64 -9.04
N ILE A 191 3.23 -2.08 -8.19
CA ILE A 191 3.97 -0.84 -8.50
C ILE A 191 4.89 -1.04 -9.71
N ALA A 192 5.58 -2.17 -9.80
CA ALA A 192 6.43 -2.48 -10.95
C ALA A 192 5.61 -2.62 -12.25
N SER A 193 4.41 -3.19 -12.17
CA SER A 193 3.46 -3.28 -13.29
C SER A 193 3.02 -1.91 -13.77
N LEU A 194 2.54 -1.05 -12.86
CA LEU A 194 2.15 0.31 -13.19
C LEU A 194 3.30 1.07 -13.87
N ARG A 195 4.50 1.00 -13.30
CA ARG A 195 5.68 1.68 -13.87
C ARG A 195 5.99 1.21 -15.28
N ARG A 196 5.97 -0.10 -15.56
CA ARG A 196 6.18 -0.65 -16.91
C ARG A 196 5.14 -0.12 -17.89
N HIS A 197 3.86 -0.17 -17.54
CA HIS A 197 2.79 0.32 -18.40
C HIS A 197 2.91 1.81 -18.71
N MET A 198 3.33 2.63 -17.74
CA MET A 198 3.59 4.04 -17.97
C MET A 198 4.74 4.25 -18.95
N LEU A 199 5.85 3.54 -18.75
CA LEU A 199 7.02 3.62 -19.66
C LEU A 199 6.69 3.10 -21.07
N ASP A 200 5.94 2.01 -21.18
CA ASP A 200 5.49 1.44 -22.46
C ASP A 200 4.52 2.38 -23.21
N ALA A 201 3.81 3.25 -22.48
CA ALA A 201 2.94 4.29 -23.02
C ALA A 201 3.67 5.63 -23.23
N ASP A 202 5.01 5.63 -23.21
CA ASP A 202 5.88 6.78 -23.46
C ASP A 202 5.75 7.91 -22.42
N PHE A 203 5.47 7.55 -21.15
CA PHE A 203 5.53 8.50 -20.05
C PHE A 203 6.92 8.56 -19.44
N MET A 204 7.36 9.77 -19.09
CA MET A 204 8.58 10.02 -18.33
C MET A 204 8.27 9.95 -16.83
N GLU A 205 8.98 9.10 -16.07
CA GLU A 205 8.97 9.15 -14.61
C GLU A 205 9.80 10.35 -14.13
N VAL A 206 9.21 11.17 -13.27
CA VAL A 206 9.83 12.37 -12.73
C VAL A 206 9.72 12.41 -11.20
N GLU A 207 10.54 13.27 -10.58
CA GLU A 207 10.47 13.60 -9.18
C GLU A 207 10.24 15.09 -9.02
N THR A 208 9.22 15.48 -8.25
CA THR A 208 8.92 16.86 -7.91
C THR A 208 9.13 17.10 -6.42
N PRO A 209 9.23 18.37 -5.94
CA PRO A 209 9.53 18.63 -4.55
C PRO A 209 8.51 18.02 -3.58
N MET A 210 9.01 17.46 -2.46
CA MET A 210 8.19 17.07 -1.30
C MET A 210 7.91 18.23 -0.35
N LEU A 211 8.80 19.23 -0.33
CA LEU A 211 8.65 20.45 0.44
C LEU A 211 8.16 21.57 -0.47
N HIS A 212 6.99 22.08 -0.19
CA HIS A 212 6.33 23.13 -0.97
C HIS A 212 6.34 24.45 -0.20
N PRO A 213 6.64 25.58 -0.86
CA PRO A 213 6.43 26.89 -0.26
C PRO A 213 4.94 27.25 -0.15
N ILE A 214 4.11 26.72 -1.05
CA ILE A 214 2.66 26.89 -1.09
C ILE A 214 2.06 25.50 -1.32
N PRO A 215 1.22 24.96 -0.40
CA PRO A 215 0.55 23.69 -0.61
C PRO A 215 -0.60 23.85 -1.60
N GLY A 216 -0.78 22.85 -2.48
CA GLY A 216 -1.84 22.89 -3.49
C GLY A 216 -1.97 21.53 -4.21
N GLY A 217 -2.91 21.45 -5.17
CA GLY A 217 -3.18 20.26 -5.95
C GLY A 217 -4.21 19.31 -5.33
N ALA A 218 -4.68 19.58 -4.11
CA ALA A 218 -5.78 18.86 -3.45
C ALA A 218 -6.41 19.74 -2.39
N THR A 219 -7.60 19.38 -1.91
CA THR A 219 -8.21 19.93 -0.71
C THR A 219 -7.82 19.05 0.47
N ALA A 220 -6.89 19.52 1.29
CA ALA A 220 -6.38 18.79 2.46
C ALA A 220 -5.59 19.70 3.40
N LYS A 221 -5.55 19.35 4.68
CA LYS A 221 -4.74 20.08 5.67
C LYS A 221 -3.27 19.65 5.58
N PRO A 222 -2.31 20.57 5.33
CA PRO A 222 -0.90 20.22 5.19
C PRO A 222 -0.20 20.09 6.54
N PHE A 223 0.90 19.31 6.59
CA PHE A 223 1.91 19.42 7.64
C PHE A 223 2.79 20.63 7.38
N ILE A 224 3.12 21.36 8.44
CA ILE A 224 3.92 22.57 8.39
C ILE A 224 5.32 22.29 8.97
N THR A 225 6.35 22.83 8.32
CA THR A 225 7.73 22.79 8.79
C THR A 225 8.41 24.12 8.54
N HIS A 226 9.66 24.30 9.00
CA HIS A 226 10.44 25.51 8.83
C HIS A 226 11.80 25.20 8.21
N HIS A 227 12.18 25.93 7.16
CA HIS A 227 13.48 25.83 6.52
C HIS A 227 14.45 26.81 7.17
N ASN A 228 15.32 26.34 8.08
CA ASN A 228 16.17 27.18 8.90
C ASN A 228 17.11 28.09 8.09
N ALA A 229 17.74 27.57 7.02
CA ALA A 229 18.72 28.34 6.25
C ALA A 229 18.07 29.45 5.40
N LEU A 230 16.82 29.28 4.99
CA LEU A 230 16.07 30.26 4.21
C LEU A 230 15.12 31.08 5.07
N ASP A 231 15.02 30.78 6.37
CA ASP A 231 14.10 31.40 7.33
C ASP A 231 12.67 31.51 6.79
N MET A 232 12.14 30.41 6.27
CA MET A 232 10.82 30.38 5.66
C MET A 232 10.00 29.17 6.07
N GLN A 233 8.70 29.38 6.19
CA GLN A 233 7.74 28.29 6.38
C GLN A 233 7.62 27.45 5.11
N MET A 234 7.61 26.15 5.27
CA MET A 234 7.41 25.17 4.21
C MET A 234 6.31 24.19 4.61
N PHE A 235 5.79 23.47 3.64
CA PHE A 235 4.76 22.46 3.82
C PHE A 235 5.19 21.14 3.21
N LEU A 236 4.87 20.04 3.87
CA LEU A 236 4.91 18.74 3.20
C LEU A 236 3.78 18.70 2.16
N ARG A 237 4.09 18.27 0.95
CA ARG A 237 3.14 18.29 -0.17
C ARG A 237 1.90 17.45 0.11
N ILE A 238 0.75 17.96 -0.27
CA ILE A 238 -0.53 17.22 -0.24
C ILE A 238 -0.80 16.50 -1.56
N ALA A 239 -0.22 16.99 -2.67
CA ALA A 239 -0.23 16.41 -4.01
C ALA A 239 0.91 17.00 -4.85
N PRO A 240 1.44 16.30 -5.87
CA PRO A 240 2.44 16.81 -6.81
C PRO A 240 1.82 17.58 -7.99
N GLU A 241 0.51 17.64 -8.13
CA GLU A 241 -0.27 18.08 -9.28
C GLU A 241 0.24 19.37 -9.91
N LEU A 242 0.36 20.46 -9.11
CA LEU A 242 0.74 21.76 -9.67
C LEU A 242 2.16 21.78 -10.22
N TYR A 243 3.06 20.95 -9.69
CA TYR A 243 4.41 20.82 -10.24
C TYR A 243 4.44 19.97 -11.51
N LEU A 244 3.66 18.88 -11.56
CA LEU A 244 3.56 18.04 -12.76
C LEU A 244 2.95 18.82 -13.94
N LYS A 245 1.93 19.64 -13.69
CA LYS A 245 1.37 20.55 -14.70
C LYS A 245 2.38 21.59 -15.21
N ARG A 246 3.25 22.13 -14.34
CA ARG A 246 4.36 22.98 -14.78
C ARG A 246 5.33 22.27 -15.73
N LEU A 247 5.54 20.96 -15.55
CA LEU A 247 6.36 20.16 -16.49
C LEU A 247 5.66 20.01 -17.84
N VAL A 248 4.33 19.85 -17.85
CA VAL A 248 3.55 19.82 -19.10
C VAL A 248 3.63 21.16 -19.82
N VAL A 249 3.50 22.28 -19.12
CA VAL A 249 3.75 23.64 -19.67
C VAL A 249 5.16 23.73 -20.25
N GLY A 250 6.15 23.12 -19.60
CA GLY A 250 7.54 23.06 -20.04
C GLY A 250 7.81 22.16 -21.25
N GLY A 251 6.78 21.46 -21.76
CA GLY A 251 6.88 20.61 -22.96
C GLY A 251 7.08 19.12 -22.70
N PHE A 252 7.00 18.66 -21.45
CA PHE A 252 6.94 17.22 -21.14
C PHE A 252 5.51 16.74 -21.30
N GLU A 253 5.17 16.27 -22.49
CA GLU A 253 3.78 15.94 -22.86
C GLU A 253 3.19 14.76 -22.07
N ARG A 254 4.03 13.85 -21.55
CA ARG A 254 3.61 12.68 -20.75
C ARG A 254 4.54 12.50 -19.56
N VAL A 255 4.03 12.76 -18.37
CA VAL A 255 4.81 12.64 -17.13
C VAL A 255 4.03 11.86 -16.07
N PHE A 256 4.74 11.15 -15.22
CA PHE A 256 4.17 10.54 -14.03
C PHE A 256 5.15 10.54 -12.87
N GLU A 257 4.60 10.48 -11.66
CA GLU A 257 5.35 10.34 -10.42
C GLU A 257 4.67 9.31 -9.53
N ILE A 258 5.44 8.36 -8.98
CA ILE A 258 4.98 7.44 -7.92
C ILE A 258 5.71 7.81 -6.65
N ASN A 259 5.04 8.48 -5.70
CA ASN A 259 5.71 9.00 -4.52
C ASN A 259 4.75 9.25 -3.35
N ARG A 260 5.30 9.76 -2.25
CA ARG A 260 4.57 10.06 -1.01
C ARG A 260 3.86 11.40 -1.07
N ASN A 261 2.65 11.42 -0.52
CA ASN A 261 1.91 12.62 -0.17
C ASN A 261 1.59 12.60 1.33
N PHE A 262 1.32 13.77 1.90
CA PHE A 262 1.16 13.98 3.32
C PHE A 262 -0.11 14.81 3.57
N ARG A 263 -1.03 14.27 4.38
CA ARG A 263 -2.26 14.98 4.78
C ARG A 263 -2.41 14.91 6.28
N ASN A 264 -2.47 16.08 6.93
CA ASN A 264 -2.56 16.20 8.39
C ASN A 264 -4.02 16.05 8.86
N GLU A 265 -4.56 14.88 8.61
CA GLU A 265 -5.94 14.51 8.87
C GLU A 265 -6.01 13.33 9.85
N GLY A 266 -7.24 12.90 10.17
CA GLY A 266 -7.46 11.78 11.08
C GLY A 266 -6.94 10.44 10.52
N VAL A 267 -6.52 9.56 11.42
CA VAL A 267 -6.12 8.19 11.10
C VAL A 267 -7.32 7.26 11.14
N SER A 268 -7.53 6.49 10.08
CA SER A 268 -8.62 5.52 9.97
C SER A 268 -8.15 4.22 9.29
N PRO A 269 -8.97 3.17 9.22
CA PRO A 269 -8.64 1.99 8.43
C PRO A 269 -8.35 2.27 6.94
N ARG A 270 -8.80 3.43 6.43
CA ARG A 270 -8.66 3.84 5.02
C ARG A 270 -7.67 5.00 4.81
N HIS A 271 -7.21 5.66 5.89
CA HIS A 271 -6.38 6.86 5.83
C HIS A 271 -5.14 6.74 6.72
N ASN A 272 -3.99 7.05 6.15
CA ASN A 272 -2.72 7.21 6.85
C ASN A 272 -2.15 8.59 6.49
N PRO A 273 -1.59 9.35 7.44
CA PRO A 273 -1.12 10.71 7.19
C PRO A 273 -0.06 10.81 6.08
N GLU A 274 0.68 9.76 5.88
CA GLU A 274 1.66 9.56 4.82
C GLU A 274 1.25 8.36 3.97
N PHE A 275 1.06 8.56 2.67
CA PHE A 275 0.56 7.53 1.76
C PHE A 275 1.20 7.66 0.38
N THR A 276 1.11 6.61 -0.43
CA THR A 276 1.68 6.57 -1.77
C THR A 276 0.58 6.78 -2.81
N MET A 277 0.84 7.71 -3.74
CA MET A 277 0.03 7.91 -4.94
C MET A 277 0.89 7.76 -6.19
N MET A 278 0.26 7.41 -7.29
CA MET A 278 0.75 7.67 -8.63
C MET A 278 -0.10 8.79 -9.23
N GLU A 279 0.55 9.86 -9.69
CA GLU A 279 -0.11 10.87 -10.52
C GLU A 279 0.55 10.93 -11.90
N PHE A 280 -0.27 11.10 -12.93
CA PHE A 280 0.21 11.18 -14.31
C PHE A 280 -0.60 12.19 -15.12
N TYR A 281 0.05 12.82 -16.08
CA TYR A 281 -0.50 13.86 -16.92
C TYR A 281 -0.11 13.59 -18.37
N ALA A 282 -1.08 13.68 -19.28
CA ALA A 282 -0.88 13.45 -20.71
C ALA A 282 -1.49 14.58 -21.54
N ALA A 283 -0.65 15.31 -22.27
CA ALA A 283 -1.11 16.31 -23.22
C ALA A 283 -1.93 15.68 -24.36
N TYR A 284 -2.89 16.45 -24.88
CA TYR A 284 -3.80 16.06 -25.96
C TYR A 284 -4.67 14.85 -25.65
N THR A 285 -5.01 14.66 -24.35
CA THR A 285 -5.98 13.68 -23.87
C THR A 285 -7.07 14.34 -23.03
N ASP A 286 -8.19 13.64 -22.85
CA ASP A 286 -9.30 14.05 -22.03
C ASP A 286 -9.62 13.03 -20.92
N TYR A 287 -10.61 13.32 -20.10
CA TYR A 287 -11.03 12.44 -19.00
C TYR A 287 -11.56 11.07 -19.46
N ARG A 288 -12.06 10.95 -20.70
CA ARG A 288 -12.53 9.67 -21.25
C ARG A 288 -11.36 8.76 -21.58
N TRP A 289 -10.34 9.31 -22.21
CA TRP A 289 -9.08 8.59 -22.46
C TRP A 289 -8.43 8.14 -21.15
N LEU A 290 -8.44 9.01 -20.12
CA LEU A 290 -7.90 8.66 -18.79
C LEU A 290 -8.66 7.49 -18.16
N MET A 291 -10.00 7.42 -18.26
CA MET A 291 -10.77 6.28 -17.76
C MET A 291 -10.35 4.97 -18.42
N ASP A 292 -10.27 4.93 -19.76
CA ASP A 292 -9.86 3.74 -20.50
C ASP A 292 -8.43 3.32 -20.15
N PHE A 293 -7.51 4.28 -20.06
CA PHE A 293 -6.12 4.04 -19.71
C PHE A 293 -5.98 3.53 -18.25
N THR A 294 -6.66 4.14 -17.31
CA THR A 294 -6.65 3.74 -15.88
C THR A 294 -7.24 2.34 -15.69
N GLU A 295 -8.30 1.99 -16.41
CA GLU A 295 -8.87 0.64 -16.42
C GLU A 295 -7.82 -0.39 -16.85
N GLY A 296 -7.07 -0.11 -17.92
CA GLY A 296 -5.97 -0.94 -18.40
C GLY A 296 -4.86 -1.12 -17.35
N LEU A 297 -4.44 -0.02 -16.70
CA LEU A 297 -3.42 -0.01 -15.65
C LEU A 297 -3.82 -0.89 -14.46
N ILE A 298 -5.03 -0.74 -13.95
CA ILE A 298 -5.52 -1.49 -12.79
C ILE A 298 -5.63 -2.98 -13.10
N ARG A 299 -6.16 -3.33 -14.29
CA ARG A 299 -6.25 -4.72 -14.74
C ARG A 299 -4.88 -5.38 -14.84
N ALA A 300 -3.92 -4.70 -15.44
CA ALA A 300 -2.56 -5.20 -15.55
C ALA A 300 -1.87 -5.35 -14.19
N ALA A 301 -2.04 -4.38 -13.29
CA ALA A 301 -1.51 -4.47 -11.92
C ALA A 301 -2.10 -5.67 -11.16
N ALA A 302 -3.39 -5.99 -11.35
CA ALA A 302 -4.02 -7.17 -10.76
C ALA A 302 -3.40 -8.47 -11.29
N ILE A 303 -3.24 -8.58 -12.60
CA ILE A 303 -2.64 -9.77 -13.25
C ILE A 303 -1.20 -9.97 -12.76
N ASP A 304 -0.37 -8.92 -12.76
CA ASP A 304 1.04 -9.01 -12.37
C ASP A 304 1.24 -9.25 -10.86
N ALA A 305 0.32 -8.76 -10.03
CA ALA A 305 0.41 -8.93 -8.58
C ALA A 305 -0.19 -10.25 -8.08
N GLN A 306 -1.28 -10.73 -8.73
CA GLN A 306 -2.08 -11.87 -8.25
C GLN A 306 -2.20 -13.01 -9.26
N GLY A 307 -1.69 -12.85 -10.48
CA GLY A 307 -1.80 -13.83 -11.56
C GLY A 307 -3.16 -13.85 -12.27
N THR A 308 -4.10 -12.99 -11.87
CA THR A 308 -5.47 -12.94 -12.41
C THR A 308 -6.10 -11.55 -12.23
N ALA A 309 -7.04 -11.19 -13.12
CA ALA A 309 -7.89 -10.02 -12.96
C ALA A 309 -9.22 -10.34 -12.25
N VAL A 310 -9.51 -11.60 -11.95
CA VAL A 310 -10.69 -12.01 -11.18
C VAL A 310 -10.22 -12.34 -9.76
N LEU A 311 -10.58 -11.47 -8.82
CA LEU A 311 -10.12 -11.50 -7.44
C LEU A 311 -11.22 -12.02 -6.52
N THR A 312 -10.84 -12.51 -5.35
CA THR A 312 -11.75 -12.67 -4.21
C THR A 312 -11.50 -11.53 -3.23
N HIS A 313 -12.51 -10.72 -2.96
CA HIS A 313 -12.44 -9.60 -2.00
C HIS A 313 -13.58 -9.71 -1.00
N GLN A 314 -13.26 -9.76 0.30
CA GLN A 314 -14.23 -9.96 1.39
C GLN A 314 -15.17 -11.16 1.14
N GLY A 315 -14.64 -12.26 0.62
CA GLY A 315 -15.38 -13.48 0.30
C GLY A 315 -16.31 -13.41 -0.92
N ARG A 316 -16.28 -12.32 -1.71
CA ARG A 316 -17.03 -12.13 -2.94
C ARG A 316 -16.10 -12.03 -4.14
N GLU A 317 -16.58 -12.50 -5.30
CA GLU A 317 -15.88 -12.32 -6.56
C GLU A 317 -15.88 -10.84 -6.98
N LEU A 318 -14.71 -10.36 -7.43
CA LEU A 318 -14.51 -9.05 -8.03
C LEU A 318 -13.80 -9.26 -9.38
N ASP A 319 -14.48 -8.98 -10.47
CA ASP A 319 -13.99 -9.19 -11.82
C ASP A 319 -13.55 -7.88 -12.47
N LEU A 320 -12.23 -7.62 -12.44
CA LEU A 320 -11.61 -6.46 -13.08
C LEU A 320 -11.38 -6.64 -14.59
N SER A 321 -11.70 -7.81 -15.15
CA SER A 321 -11.56 -8.08 -16.60
C SER A 321 -12.69 -7.46 -17.42
N LYS A 322 -13.86 -7.21 -16.80
CA LYS A 322 -15.01 -6.58 -17.42
C LYS A 322 -14.82 -5.08 -17.58
N PRO A 323 -15.51 -4.46 -18.55
CA PRO A 323 -15.56 -3.00 -18.67
C PRO A 323 -16.12 -2.35 -17.39
N PHE A 324 -15.49 -1.28 -16.93
CA PHE A 324 -15.94 -0.57 -15.74
C PHE A 324 -17.20 0.27 -16.06
N GLN A 325 -18.13 0.33 -15.12
CA GLN A 325 -19.37 1.12 -15.29
C GLN A 325 -19.03 2.62 -15.26
N ARG A 326 -19.87 3.42 -15.93
CA ARG A 326 -19.80 4.89 -15.90
C ARG A 326 -21.17 5.42 -15.56
N LEU A 327 -21.28 6.16 -14.47
CA LEU A 327 -22.53 6.73 -13.96
C LEU A 327 -22.28 8.17 -13.52
N THR A 328 -23.24 9.05 -13.78
CA THR A 328 -23.27 10.36 -13.13
C THR A 328 -23.64 10.22 -11.65
N ILE A 329 -23.39 11.27 -10.85
CA ILE A 329 -23.77 11.32 -9.43
C ILE A 329 -25.27 10.97 -9.26
N ASN A 330 -26.15 11.61 -10.04
CA ASN A 330 -27.59 11.39 -9.93
C ASN A 330 -28.01 9.98 -10.37
N GLU A 331 -27.41 9.42 -11.43
CA GLU A 331 -27.65 8.03 -11.84
C GLU A 331 -27.21 7.05 -10.76
N ALA A 332 -26.07 7.28 -10.10
CA ALA A 332 -25.61 6.45 -9.01
C ALA A 332 -26.56 6.53 -7.79
N ILE A 333 -27.00 7.73 -7.40
CA ILE A 333 -27.98 7.91 -6.32
C ILE A 333 -29.25 7.11 -6.63
N LEU A 334 -29.84 7.29 -7.81
CA LEU A 334 -31.08 6.62 -8.20
C LEU A 334 -30.92 5.09 -8.25
N LYS A 335 -29.77 4.61 -8.70
CA LYS A 335 -29.49 3.18 -8.82
C LYS A 335 -29.29 2.48 -7.46
N TYR A 336 -28.67 3.16 -6.51
CA TYR A 336 -28.21 2.53 -5.27
C TYR A 336 -28.97 2.98 -4.01
N CYS A 337 -29.79 4.05 -4.05
CA CYS A 337 -30.49 4.55 -2.87
C CYS A 337 -31.41 3.48 -2.20
N ALA A 338 -31.96 2.55 -2.97
CA ALA A 338 -32.77 1.46 -2.43
C ALA A 338 -31.99 0.54 -1.49
N GLN A 339 -30.70 0.36 -1.70
CA GLN A 339 -29.82 -0.45 -0.83
C GLN A 339 -29.58 0.24 0.53
N SER A 340 -29.75 1.57 0.58
CA SER A 340 -29.75 2.38 1.82
C SER A 340 -31.16 2.57 2.40
N GLY A 341 -32.16 1.80 1.93
CA GLY A 341 -33.54 1.89 2.39
C GLY A 341 -34.27 3.15 1.94
N LYS A 342 -33.82 3.79 0.86
CA LYS A 342 -34.37 5.02 0.28
C LYS A 342 -34.98 4.73 -1.09
N ASN A 343 -35.92 5.61 -1.51
CA ASN A 343 -36.47 5.57 -2.86
C ASN A 343 -36.63 7.00 -3.34
N TYR A 344 -35.87 7.39 -4.34
CA TYR A 344 -35.83 8.75 -4.87
C TYR A 344 -36.27 8.78 -6.34
N GLU A 345 -36.83 9.91 -6.74
CA GLU A 345 -37.14 10.24 -8.13
C GLU A 345 -36.16 11.31 -8.64
N ALA A 346 -35.87 11.33 -9.93
CA ALA A 346 -34.93 12.26 -10.53
C ALA A 346 -35.27 13.74 -10.22
N ALA A 347 -36.58 14.10 -10.23
CA ALA A 347 -37.03 15.46 -9.92
C ALA A 347 -36.68 15.89 -8.48
N GLN A 348 -36.62 14.95 -7.54
CA GLN A 348 -36.26 15.25 -6.14
C GLN A 348 -34.79 15.61 -5.99
N LEU A 349 -33.92 15.09 -6.85
CA LEU A 349 -32.49 15.40 -6.84
C LEU A 349 -32.18 16.81 -7.39
N GLU A 350 -33.15 17.47 -7.99
CA GLU A 350 -33.06 18.87 -8.44
C GLU A 350 -33.68 19.86 -7.41
N ASP A 351 -34.18 19.37 -6.28
CA ASP A 351 -34.72 20.20 -5.19
C ASP A 351 -33.72 20.29 -3.99
N ILE A 352 -33.13 21.46 -3.85
CA ILE A 352 -32.17 21.75 -2.75
C ILE A 352 -32.80 21.47 -1.38
N ASN A 353 -34.06 21.80 -1.17
CA ASN A 353 -34.70 21.60 0.13
C ASN A 353 -34.91 20.13 0.44
N PHE A 354 -35.27 19.34 -0.58
CA PHE A 354 -35.36 17.89 -0.47
C PHE A 354 -34.03 17.28 -0.08
N ILE A 355 -32.93 17.63 -0.79
CA ILE A 355 -31.59 17.08 -0.53
C ILE A 355 -31.12 17.44 0.89
N ARG A 356 -31.28 18.72 1.29
CA ARG A 356 -30.94 19.15 2.66
C ARG A 356 -31.70 18.38 3.74
N ALA A 357 -32.98 18.11 3.50
CA ALA A 357 -33.82 17.33 4.41
C ALA A 357 -33.32 15.87 4.52
N GLU A 358 -32.94 15.25 3.39
CA GLU A 358 -32.39 13.88 3.38
C GLU A 358 -31.02 13.79 4.03
N LEU A 359 -30.11 14.73 3.79
CA LEU A 359 -28.82 14.83 4.47
C LEU A 359 -29.00 14.92 6.00
N LYS A 360 -29.90 15.78 6.46
CA LYS A 360 -30.21 15.91 7.89
C LYS A 360 -30.77 14.61 8.49
N LYS A 361 -31.65 13.90 7.77
CA LYS A 361 -32.16 12.58 8.20
C LYS A 361 -31.06 11.51 8.27
N GLY A 362 -30.05 11.62 7.41
CA GLY A 362 -28.88 10.76 7.39
C GLY A 362 -27.85 11.05 8.47
N GLY A 363 -28.05 12.12 9.26
CA GLY A 363 -27.14 12.52 10.34
C GLY A 363 -26.10 13.57 9.93
N GLU A 364 -26.12 14.01 8.66
CA GLU A 364 -25.28 15.11 8.19
C GLU A 364 -25.80 16.46 8.69
N ASN A 365 -24.91 17.41 8.90
CA ASN A 365 -25.27 18.77 9.27
C ASN A 365 -25.27 19.68 8.03
N PRO A 366 -26.43 19.94 7.40
CA PRO A 366 -26.50 20.81 6.21
C PRO A 366 -26.16 22.29 6.51
N ASP A 367 -26.06 22.68 7.79
CA ASP A 367 -25.62 24.00 8.22
C ASP A 367 -24.12 24.07 8.55
N ALA A 368 -23.39 22.97 8.36
CA ALA A 368 -21.93 22.97 8.49
C ALA A 368 -21.28 23.97 7.52
N PRO A 369 -20.13 24.58 7.85
CA PRO A 369 -19.46 25.56 7.00
C PRO A 369 -19.30 25.13 5.54
N THR A 370 -19.04 23.84 5.29
CA THR A 370 -18.87 23.23 3.97
C THR A 370 -20.16 23.10 3.17
N LEU A 371 -21.31 22.95 3.83
CA LEU A 371 -22.61 22.70 3.18
C LEU A 371 -23.58 23.87 3.26
N LYS A 372 -23.39 24.81 4.20
CA LYS A 372 -24.32 25.90 4.48
C LYS A 372 -24.66 26.74 3.24
N ASN A 373 -23.63 27.07 2.47
CA ASN A 373 -23.76 27.89 1.25
C ASN A 373 -23.53 27.07 -0.03
N ALA A 374 -23.55 25.73 0.08
CA ALA A 374 -23.32 24.85 -1.05
C ALA A 374 -24.45 24.95 -2.08
N GLY A 375 -24.09 24.95 -3.34
CA GLY A 375 -25.01 24.81 -4.45
C GLY A 375 -25.59 23.39 -4.57
N ILE A 376 -26.45 23.20 -5.54
CA ILE A 376 -27.14 21.92 -5.72
C ILE A 376 -26.16 20.77 -5.99
N GLY A 377 -25.10 21.01 -6.76
CA GLY A 377 -24.13 19.98 -7.12
C GLY A 377 -23.36 19.45 -5.91
N ALA A 378 -22.87 20.32 -5.02
CA ALA A 378 -22.19 19.89 -3.79
C ALA A 378 -23.14 19.14 -2.84
N LEU A 379 -24.42 19.51 -2.80
CA LEU A 379 -25.43 18.80 -2.03
C LEU A 379 -25.76 17.42 -2.63
N GLN A 380 -25.80 17.31 -3.97
CA GLN A 380 -25.96 16.03 -4.67
C GLN A 380 -24.76 15.11 -4.39
N LEU A 381 -23.53 15.64 -4.38
CA LEU A 381 -22.34 14.88 -4.02
C LEU A 381 -22.44 14.37 -2.58
N ALA A 382 -22.78 15.22 -1.61
CA ALA A 382 -22.94 14.80 -0.21
C ALA A 382 -24.04 13.73 -0.07
N LEU A 383 -25.14 13.81 -0.83
CA LEU A 383 -26.18 12.79 -0.83
C LEU A 383 -25.69 11.48 -1.45
N PHE A 384 -24.89 11.54 -2.53
CA PHE A 384 -24.26 10.37 -3.13
C PHE A 384 -23.36 9.64 -2.12
N GLU A 385 -22.50 10.36 -1.44
CA GLU A 385 -21.61 9.81 -0.38
C GLU A 385 -22.42 9.11 0.73
N LEU A 386 -23.55 9.70 1.10
CA LEU A 386 -24.42 9.16 2.15
C LEU A 386 -25.16 7.87 1.73
N VAL A 387 -25.67 7.79 0.49
CA VAL A 387 -26.66 6.76 0.13
C VAL A 387 -26.19 5.80 -0.97
N ALA A 388 -25.15 6.09 -1.73
CA ALA A 388 -24.75 5.34 -2.90
C ALA A 388 -23.31 4.84 -2.86
N GLU A 389 -22.35 5.62 -2.41
CA GLU A 389 -20.91 5.32 -2.47
C GLU A 389 -20.57 3.95 -1.91
N GLN A 390 -21.02 3.64 -0.70
CA GLN A 390 -20.75 2.38 0.00
C GLN A 390 -21.27 1.14 -0.74
N HIS A 391 -22.18 1.31 -1.70
CA HIS A 391 -22.81 0.23 -2.46
C HIS A 391 -22.16 0.00 -3.84
N LEU A 392 -21.17 0.81 -4.23
CA LEU A 392 -20.41 0.67 -5.46
C LEU A 392 -19.42 -0.52 -5.36
N TRP A 393 -19.95 -1.74 -5.44
CA TRP A 393 -19.13 -2.94 -5.35
C TRP A 393 -18.29 -3.15 -6.61
N GLU A 394 -18.96 -3.16 -7.78
CA GLU A 394 -18.32 -3.33 -9.07
C GLU A 394 -17.53 -2.05 -9.44
N PRO A 395 -16.42 -2.19 -10.20
CA PRO A 395 -15.67 -1.03 -10.67
C PRO A 395 -16.58 -0.04 -11.40
N THR A 396 -16.69 1.17 -10.84
CA THR A 396 -17.61 2.19 -11.34
C THR A 396 -16.94 3.56 -11.32
N TYR A 397 -16.86 4.18 -12.48
CA TYR A 397 -16.55 5.60 -12.61
C TYR A 397 -17.80 6.42 -12.30
N ILE A 398 -17.71 7.29 -11.33
CA ILE A 398 -18.65 8.40 -11.15
C ILE A 398 -18.10 9.56 -11.96
N ILE A 399 -18.89 10.08 -12.88
CA ILE A 399 -18.46 11.07 -13.87
C ILE A 399 -19.26 12.37 -13.73
N ASP A 400 -18.77 13.42 -14.38
CA ASP A 400 -19.49 14.67 -14.54
C ASP A 400 -19.75 15.40 -13.21
N TYR A 401 -18.67 15.61 -12.46
CA TYR A 401 -18.71 16.31 -11.17
C TYR A 401 -19.06 17.80 -11.34
N PRO A 402 -19.76 18.40 -10.35
CA PRO A 402 -20.06 19.84 -10.38
C PRO A 402 -18.78 20.69 -10.29
N ILE A 403 -18.80 21.84 -10.96
CA ILE A 403 -17.68 22.80 -10.98
C ILE A 403 -17.34 23.32 -9.57
N GLU A 404 -18.31 23.46 -8.70
CA GLU A 404 -18.14 24.00 -7.33
C GLU A 404 -17.27 23.10 -6.43
N VAL A 405 -17.20 21.80 -6.72
CA VAL A 405 -16.36 20.82 -5.98
C VAL A 405 -15.13 20.37 -6.78
N SER A 406 -14.82 21.04 -7.90
CA SER A 406 -13.77 20.62 -8.84
C SER A 406 -12.90 21.80 -9.27
N PRO A 407 -12.11 22.40 -8.34
CA PRO A 407 -11.43 23.69 -8.59
C PRO A 407 -10.33 23.64 -9.65
N LEU A 408 -9.80 22.46 -9.98
CA LEU A 408 -8.69 22.27 -10.94
C LEU A 408 -9.13 21.60 -12.25
N ALA A 409 -10.39 21.13 -12.31
CA ALA A 409 -10.94 20.46 -13.48
C ALA A 409 -11.55 21.44 -14.49
N ARG A 410 -11.39 21.14 -15.78
CA ARG A 410 -12.02 21.90 -16.87
C ARG A 410 -13.53 21.74 -16.84
N GLU A 411 -14.27 22.86 -17.03
CA GLU A 411 -15.71 22.83 -17.28
C GLU A 411 -15.98 22.28 -18.68
N SER A 412 -17.08 21.54 -18.82
CA SER A 412 -17.53 21.00 -20.11
C SER A 412 -17.99 22.12 -21.04
N ASP A 413 -17.51 22.14 -22.28
CA ASP A 413 -17.90 23.14 -23.28
C ASP A 413 -19.40 23.09 -23.65
N THR A 414 -20.07 21.98 -23.38
CA THR A 414 -21.47 21.74 -23.78
C THR A 414 -22.46 21.63 -22.63
N ARG A 415 -21.95 21.51 -21.38
CA ARG A 415 -22.80 21.33 -20.19
C ARG A 415 -22.32 22.26 -19.07
N PRO A 416 -22.86 23.52 -19.05
CA PRO A 416 -22.47 24.50 -18.04
C PRO A 416 -22.67 23.98 -16.61
N GLY A 417 -21.72 24.31 -15.70
CA GLY A 417 -21.73 23.88 -14.31
C GLY A 417 -21.20 22.47 -14.06
N ILE A 418 -20.88 21.72 -15.10
CA ILE A 418 -20.35 20.35 -15.04
C ILE A 418 -18.91 20.34 -15.49
N THR A 419 -18.05 19.64 -14.75
CA THR A 419 -16.65 19.42 -15.13
C THR A 419 -16.43 18.07 -15.79
N GLU A 420 -15.42 17.98 -16.62
CA GLU A 420 -14.92 16.75 -17.22
C GLU A 420 -14.05 15.99 -16.20
N ARG A 421 -14.67 15.47 -15.14
CA ARG A 421 -14.03 14.78 -14.00
C ARG A 421 -14.68 13.44 -13.74
N PHE A 422 -13.88 12.49 -13.29
CA PHE A 422 -14.34 11.22 -12.75
C PHE A 422 -13.64 10.87 -11.43
N GLU A 423 -14.30 10.05 -10.63
CA GLU A 423 -13.68 9.27 -9.58
C GLU A 423 -14.01 7.79 -9.80
N LEU A 424 -13.03 6.91 -9.63
CA LEU A 424 -13.21 5.47 -9.74
C LEU A 424 -13.43 4.87 -8.37
N PHE A 425 -14.55 4.21 -8.18
CA PHE A 425 -14.89 3.45 -6.99
C PHE A 425 -14.85 1.95 -7.28
N ILE A 426 -14.25 1.19 -6.37
CA ILE A 426 -14.26 -0.27 -6.36
C ILE A 426 -14.46 -0.72 -4.92
N THR A 427 -15.44 -1.60 -4.68
CA THR A 427 -15.82 -2.09 -3.34
C THR A 427 -16.14 -0.96 -2.33
N GLY A 428 -16.84 0.09 -2.80
CA GLY A 428 -17.22 1.27 -2.01
C GLY A 428 -16.01 2.10 -1.56
N ARG A 429 -14.93 2.13 -2.34
CA ARG A 429 -13.72 2.89 -2.05
C ARG A 429 -13.24 3.60 -3.29
N GLU A 430 -12.95 4.88 -3.18
CA GLU A 430 -12.25 5.64 -4.20
C GLU A 430 -10.84 5.06 -4.40
N ILE A 431 -10.52 4.71 -5.65
CA ILE A 431 -9.21 4.17 -6.06
C ILE A 431 -8.44 5.20 -6.90
N ALA A 432 -9.15 5.96 -7.74
CA ALA A 432 -8.55 6.96 -8.62
C ALA A 432 -9.47 8.16 -8.81
N ASN A 433 -8.87 9.32 -9.10
CA ASN A 433 -9.54 10.57 -9.44
C ASN A 433 -8.81 11.20 -10.63
N GLY A 434 -9.54 11.63 -11.66
CA GLY A 434 -8.94 12.22 -12.83
C GLY A 434 -9.90 13.15 -13.58
N PHE A 435 -9.34 14.05 -14.37
CA PHE A 435 -10.10 15.05 -15.10
C PHE A 435 -9.34 15.60 -16.30
N SER A 436 -10.10 16.20 -17.23
CA SER A 436 -9.52 17.13 -18.18
C SER A 436 -9.09 18.39 -17.42
N GLU A 437 -7.84 18.78 -17.59
CA GLU A 437 -7.21 19.82 -16.81
C GLU A 437 -7.71 21.21 -17.19
N LEU A 438 -7.96 22.05 -16.19
CA LEU A 438 -8.22 23.47 -16.44
C LEU A 438 -6.93 24.14 -16.90
N ASN A 439 -6.91 24.63 -18.13
CA ASN A 439 -5.75 25.28 -18.75
C ASN A 439 -5.97 26.77 -19.06
N ASP A 440 -7.13 27.32 -18.68
CA ASP A 440 -7.41 28.75 -18.71
C ASP A 440 -6.85 29.42 -17.45
N ALA A 441 -5.81 30.25 -17.60
CA ALA A 441 -5.15 30.91 -16.48
C ALA A 441 -6.09 31.89 -15.74
N GLU A 442 -6.99 32.58 -16.44
CA GLU A 442 -7.90 33.55 -15.84
C GLU A 442 -9.00 32.85 -15.02
N ASP A 443 -9.58 31.77 -15.57
CA ASP A 443 -10.55 30.96 -14.82
C ASP A 443 -9.88 30.29 -13.61
N GLN A 444 -8.69 29.72 -13.78
CA GLN A 444 -7.95 29.12 -12.67
C GLN A 444 -7.68 30.14 -11.54
N ALA A 445 -7.26 31.36 -11.88
CA ALA A 445 -7.06 32.43 -10.91
C ALA A 445 -8.37 32.79 -10.17
N ASN A 446 -9.49 32.81 -10.88
CA ASN A 446 -10.81 33.07 -10.28
C ASN A 446 -11.22 31.94 -9.32
N ARG A 447 -10.96 30.69 -9.67
CA ARG A 447 -11.25 29.54 -8.80
C ARG A 447 -10.36 29.54 -7.55
N PHE A 448 -9.08 29.87 -7.67
CA PHE A 448 -8.21 30.03 -6.51
C PHE A 448 -8.67 31.16 -5.57
N ARG A 449 -9.14 32.30 -6.09
CA ARG A 449 -9.71 33.37 -5.25
C ARG A 449 -10.94 32.87 -4.46
N LYS A 450 -11.81 32.06 -5.08
CA LYS A 450 -12.96 31.45 -4.37
C LYS A 450 -12.48 30.49 -3.27
N GLN A 451 -11.47 29.67 -3.53
CA GLN A 451 -10.87 28.78 -2.53
C GLN A 451 -10.28 29.55 -1.34
N VAL A 452 -9.56 30.64 -1.60
CA VAL A 452 -9.03 31.52 -0.53
C VAL A 452 -10.15 32.11 0.31
N ALA A 453 -11.24 32.57 -0.32
CA ALA A 453 -12.41 33.09 0.41
C ALA A 453 -13.09 32.01 1.28
N GLN A 454 -13.16 30.76 0.83
CA GLN A 454 -13.64 29.62 1.62
C GLN A 454 -12.73 29.36 2.82
N LYS A 455 -11.40 29.44 2.62
CA LYS A 455 -10.40 29.31 3.69
C LYS A 455 -10.54 30.39 4.75
N GLU A 456 -10.73 31.63 4.34
CA GLU A 456 -10.98 32.76 5.25
C GLU A 456 -12.32 32.61 6.00
N ALA A 457 -13.29 31.91 5.42
CA ALA A 457 -14.55 31.57 6.05
C ALA A 457 -14.48 30.36 7.00
N GLY A 458 -13.31 29.73 7.16
CA GLY A 458 -13.06 28.66 8.12
C GLY A 458 -12.86 27.26 7.53
N ASP A 459 -12.81 27.12 6.21
CA ASP A 459 -12.46 25.85 5.57
C ASP A 459 -10.93 25.67 5.56
N GLU A 460 -10.40 24.92 6.54
CA GLU A 460 -8.95 24.68 6.67
C GLU A 460 -8.35 23.85 5.51
N GLU A 461 -9.17 23.12 4.75
CA GLU A 461 -8.74 22.25 3.65
C GLU A 461 -8.71 22.99 2.31
N ALA A 462 -9.37 24.16 2.19
CA ALA A 462 -9.39 24.94 0.96
C ALA A 462 -7.98 25.36 0.52
N MET A 463 -7.79 25.48 -0.79
CA MET A 463 -6.49 25.73 -1.41
C MET A 463 -5.99 27.17 -1.19
N TYR A 464 -4.69 27.33 -1.28
CA TYR A 464 -4.02 28.63 -1.32
C TYR A 464 -3.95 29.14 -2.77
N PHE A 465 -3.72 30.46 -2.92
CA PHE A 465 -3.44 31.05 -4.22
C PHE A 465 -1.97 30.86 -4.59
N ASP A 466 -1.69 30.12 -5.65
CA ASP A 466 -0.34 29.91 -6.20
C ASP A 466 -0.11 30.82 -7.40
N HIS A 467 0.54 31.97 -7.15
CA HIS A 467 0.86 32.96 -8.20
C HIS A 467 1.82 32.42 -9.25
N ASP A 468 2.75 31.54 -8.88
CA ASP A 468 3.71 30.97 -9.81
C ASP A 468 3.04 29.95 -10.74
N PHE A 469 2.08 29.19 -10.23
CA PHE A 469 1.29 28.28 -11.07
C PHE A 469 0.42 29.05 -12.09
N ILE A 470 -0.22 30.14 -11.66
CA ILE A 470 -0.97 31.00 -12.59
C ILE A 470 -0.04 31.55 -13.69
N ARG A 471 1.12 32.08 -13.32
CA ARG A 471 2.13 32.55 -14.27
C ARG A 471 2.58 31.43 -15.21
N ALA A 472 2.72 30.19 -14.74
CA ALA A 472 3.03 29.05 -15.60
C ALA A 472 1.92 28.81 -16.63
N LEU A 473 0.64 28.83 -16.23
CA LEU A 473 -0.49 28.69 -17.14
C LEU A 473 -0.56 29.81 -18.19
N GLU A 474 -0.14 31.02 -17.85
CA GLU A 474 -0.08 32.16 -18.79
C GLU A 474 0.92 31.92 -19.95
N TYR A 475 1.93 31.04 -19.78
CA TYR A 475 2.77 30.59 -20.90
C TYR A 475 2.05 29.59 -21.82
N GLY A 476 0.91 29.09 -21.41
CA GLY A 476 0.08 28.12 -22.14
C GLY A 476 0.34 26.67 -21.72
N MET A 477 -0.72 25.97 -21.35
CA MET A 477 -0.72 24.51 -21.16
C MET A 477 -1.59 23.88 -22.25
N PRO A 478 -1.10 22.86 -22.99
CA PRO A 478 -1.92 22.18 -23.98
C PRO A 478 -3.14 21.53 -23.31
N PRO A 479 -4.22 21.20 -24.06
CA PRO A 479 -5.27 20.33 -23.54
C PRO A 479 -4.65 19.08 -22.93
N THR A 480 -4.93 18.80 -21.67
CA THR A 480 -4.23 17.78 -20.88
C THR A 480 -5.22 17.01 -20.04
N GLY A 481 -5.08 15.71 -19.96
CA GLY A 481 -5.75 14.88 -18.96
C GLY A 481 -4.78 14.52 -17.84
N GLY A 482 -5.25 14.57 -16.60
CA GLY A 482 -4.50 14.17 -15.40
C GLY A 482 -5.27 13.22 -14.51
N CYS A 483 -4.57 12.27 -13.88
CA CYS A 483 -5.18 11.28 -13.01
C CYS A 483 -4.25 10.91 -11.85
N GLY A 484 -4.82 10.80 -10.65
CA GLY A 484 -4.19 10.26 -9.46
C GLY A 484 -4.76 8.90 -9.09
N ILE A 485 -3.89 7.92 -8.79
CA ILE A 485 -4.25 6.59 -8.31
C ILE A 485 -3.68 6.39 -6.92
N GLY A 486 -4.53 6.07 -5.95
CA GLY A 486 -4.12 5.73 -4.59
C GLY A 486 -3.48 4.35 -4.52
N ILE A 487 -2.16 4.26 -4.50
CA ILE A 487 -1.42 2.98 -4.53
C ILE A 487 -1.75 2.12 -3.31
N ASP A 488 -1.84 2.72 -2.12
CA ASP A 488 -2.14 1.94 -0.92
C ASP A 488 -3.54 1.33 -1.00
N ARG A 489 -4.54 2.09 -1.46
CA ARG A 489 -5.93 1.61 -1.67
C ARG A 489 -6.00 0.53 -2.75
N LEU A 490 -5.28 0.71 -3.86
CA LEU A 490 -5.18 -0.32 -4.90
C LEU A 490 -4.58 -1.62 -4.35
N VAL A 491 -3.51 -1.55 -3.58
CA VAL A 491 -2.90 -2.75 -2.98
C VAL A 491 -3.81 -3.39 -1.95
N MET A 492 -4.55 -2.61 -1.14
CA MET A 492 -5.59 -3.16 -0.25
C MET A 492 -6.63 -3.96 -1.03
N LEU A 493 -7.08 -3.44 -2.18
CA LEU A 493 -8.02 -4.14 -3.05
C LEU A 493 -7.42 -5.45 -3.57
N LEU A 494 -6.22 -5.41 -4.12
CA LEU A 494 -5.54 -6.55 -4.73
C LEU A 494 -5.21 -7.67 -3.73
N THR A 495 -5.00 -7.33 -2.45
CA THR A 495 -4.54 -8.27 -1.40
C THR A 495 -5.60 -8.60 -0.37
N ASP A 496 -6.85 -8.17 -0.58
CA ASP A 496 -7.95 -8.29 0.39
C ASP A 496 -7.61 -7.76 1.79
N ALA A 497 -6.78 -6.71 1.86
CA ALA A 497 -6.36 -6.13 3.11
C ALA A 497 -7.44 -5.19 3.67
N PRO A 498 -7.96 -5.42 4.88
CA PRO A 498 -9.05 -4.61 5.44
C PRO A 498 -8.60 -3.23 5.91
N ASN A 499 -7.31 -3.06 6.21
CA ASN A 499 -6.74 -1.86 6.80
C ASN A 499 -5.52 -1.37 6.02
N ILE A 500 -5.43 -0.06 5.79
CA ILE A 500 -4.29 0.56 5.09
C ILE A 500 -2.93 0.25 5.75
N ARG A 501 -2.93 0.02 7.07
CA ARG A 501 -1.73 -0.37 7.82
C ARG A 501 -1.21 -1.75 7.45
N ASP A 502 -2.04 -2.61 6.87
CA ASP A 502 -1.61 -3.93 6.40
C ASP A 502 -0.73 -3.85 5.15
N VAL A 503 -0.89 -2.80 4.36
CA VAL A 503 -0.16 -2.58 3.10
C VAL A 503 0.94 -1.52 3.18
N ILE A 504 1.11 -0.88 4.33
CA ILE A 504 2.21 0.03 4.65
C ILE A 504 3.17 -0.68 5.60
N LEU A 505 4.48 -0.71 5.25
CA LEU A 505 5.48 -1.43 6.06
C LEU A 505 5.55 -0.90 7.49
N PHE A 506 5.66 0.42 7.65
CA PHE A 506 5.74 1.10 8.94
C PHE A 506 4.69 2.22 8.99
N PRO A 507 3.44 1.89 9.38
CA PRO A 507 2.37 2.88 9.49
C PRO A 507 2.58 3.78 10.71
N HIS A 508 2.00 4.98 10.67
CA HIS A 508 1.98 5.87 11.83
C HIS A 508 1.06 5.32 12.92
N LEU A 509 1.58 5.25 14.14
CA LEU A 509 0.88 4.80 15.33
C LEU A 509 1.09 5.82 16.46
N ARG A 510 0.17 5.87 17.42
CA ARG A 510 0.39 6.62 18.65
C ARG A 510 1.62 6.06 19.38
N ARG A 511 2.32 6.89 20.14
CA ARG A 511 3.40 6.41 21.02
C ARG A 511 2.82 5.43 22.03
N GLU A 512 3.60 4.41 22.37
CA GLU A 512 3.30 3.58 23.53
C GLU A 512 3.40 4.47 24.77
N GLU A 513 2.43 4.39 25.66
CA GLU A 513 2.55 4.98 26.98
C GLU A 513 3.56 4.15 27.76
N GLU A 514 4.64 4.78 28.25
CA GLU A 514 5.71 4.15 29.04
C GLU A 514 5.19 3.68 30.42
#